data_a77d073d57662b824883db8388de6bc0
#
_entry.id   a77d073d57662b824883db8388de6bc0
#
_cell.length_a   1.000
_cell.length_b   1.000
_cell.length_c   1.000
_cell.angle_alpha   90.00
_cell.angle_beta   90.00
_cell.angle_gamma   90.00
#
_symmetry.space_group_name_H-M   'P 1'
#
loop_
_entity.id
_entity.type
_entity.pdbx_description
1 polymer ?
#
loop_
_entity_poly.entity_id
_entity_poly.type
_entity_poly.pdbx_seq_one_letter_code
_entity_poly.pdbx_strand_id
1 'polypeptide(L)'
;MAWLARVRSRLWGGMANSGAPVYRGDIIYSGQDEHGDLTVVQEATSRTLHFGSTARQSTMLMADPTRLALSYTRCMVGGLLLAPPPRSALVLGLGGGSLPKFILHHFAECRIDAVEMRARVAAVARRYFALPE
;
A
#
# COMPACT_ATOMS: atom_id res chain seq x y z
N MET A 1 17.15 10.49 19.41
CA MET A 1 16.83 9.65 18.23
C MET A 1 16.96 8.13 18.46
N ALA A 2 17.43 7.65 19.61
CA ALA A 2 17.61 6.21 19.87
C ALA A 2 16.36 5.47 20.41
N TRP A 3 15.30 6.19 20.75
CA TRP A 3 14.11 5.57 21.36
C TRP A 3 13.15 4.93 20.33
N LEU A 4 13.06 5.48 19.13
CA LEU A 4 12.22 4.93 18.05
C LEU A 4 12.75 3.60 17.47
N ALA A 5 14.04 3.33 17.59
CA ALA A 5 14.62 2.06 17.09
C ALA A 5 14.27 0.84 17.98
N ARG A 6 13.96 1.07 19.26
CA ARG A 6 13.70 0.00 20.22
C ARG A 6 12.26 -0.50 20.28
N VAL A 7 11.31 0.27 19.72
CA VAL A 7 9.89 -0.14 19.62
C VAL A 7 9.67 -1.07 18.42
N ARG A 8 10.53 -1.01 17.40
CA ARG A 8 10.44 -1.82 16.17
C ARG A 8 10.61 -3.33 16.38
N SER A 9 11.37 -3.77 17.37
CA SER A 9 11.74 -5.19 17.51
C SER A 9 10.74 -6.04 18.31
N ARG A 10 9.75 -5.45 18.97
CA ARG A 10 8.82 -6.20 19.83
C ARG A 10 7.41 -6.40 19.28
N LEU A 11 7.00 -5.65 18.26
CA LEU A 11 5.63 -5.74 17.72
C LEU A 11 5.52 -6.61 16.45
N TRP A 12 6.64 -7.03 15.85
CA TRP A 12 6.66 -7.85 14.62
C TRP A 12 7.46 -9.16 14.77
N GLY A 13 7.86 -9.51 15.99
CA GLY A 13 8.56 -10.75 16.31
C GLY A 13 7.57 -11.90 16.55
N GLY A 14 6.87 -12.33 15.52
CA GLY A 14 5.98 -13.47 15.61
C GLY A 14 6.00 -14.31 14.35
N MET A 15 6.60 -15.50 14.44
CA MET A 15 6.64 -16.61 13.50
C MET A 15 7.57 -16.43 12.28
N ALA A 16 8.85 -16.71 12.48
CA ALA A 16 9.72 -17.19 11.42
C ALA A 16 9.18 -18.57 10.96
N ASN A 17 8.25 -18.55 10.02
CA ASN A 17 7.89 -19.73 9.24
C ASN A 17 9.04 -19.94 8.24
N SER A 18 9.80 -21.02 8.35
CA SER A 18 11.03 -21.31 7.60
C SER A 18 10.81 -21.69 6.12
N GLY A 19 9.68 -21.33 5.54
CA GLY A 19 9.36 -21.51 4.12
C GLY A 19 9.09 -20.16 3.45
N ALA A 20 9.54 -20.00 2.19
CA ALA A 20 9.17 -18.84 1.38
C ALA A 20 7.64 -18.72 1.29
N PRO A 21 7.07 -17.50 1.34
CA PRO A 21 5.62 -17.33 1.27
C PRO A 21 5.09 -17.83 -0.08
N VAL A 22 4.02 -18.65 -0.03
CA VAL A 22 3.35 -19.15 -1.23
C VAL A 22 2.21 -18.21 -1.57
N TYR A 23 2.32 -17.53 -2.71
CA TYR A 23 1.29 -16.61 -3.20
C TYR A 23 0.33 -17.31 -4.16
N ARG A 24 -0.92 -16.82 -4.21
CA ARG A 24 -1.89 -17.21 -5.23
C ARG A 24 -1.77 -16.23 -6.39
N GLY A 25 -1.37 -16.70 -7.57
CA GLY A 25 -1.15 -15.88 -8.76
C GLY A 25 0.31 -15.76 -9.16
N ASP A 26 0.56 -14.96 -10.19
CA ASP A 26 1.88 -14.80 -10.80
C ASP A 26 2.69 -13.72 -10.08
N ILE A 27 3.91 -14.04 -9.69
CA ILE A 27 4.85 -13.03 -9.18
C ILE A 27 5.37 -12.23 -10.37
N ILE A 28 4.92 -10.98 -10.50
CA ILE A 28 5.32 -10.07 -11.59
C ILE A 28 6.47 -9.12 -11.18
N TYR A 29 6.78 -9.06 -9.89
CA TYR A 29 7.92 -8.34 -9.35
C TYR A 29 8.34 -8.97 -8.02
N SER A 30 9.64 -9.12 -7.84
CA SER A 30 10.27 -9.46 -6.55
C SER A 30 11.52 -8.62 -6.39
N GLY A 31 11.71 -8.04 -5.23
CA GLY A 31 12.87 -7.24 -4.87
C GLY A 31 13.02 -7.11 -3.36
N GLN A 32 14.18 -6.63 -2.93
CA GLN A 32 14.50 -6.44 -1.52
C GLN A 32 15.16 -5.09 -1.33
N ASP A 33 14.90 -4.45 -0.20
CA ASP A 33 15.62 -3.28 0.29
C ASP A 33 16.00 -3.44 1.77
N GLU A 34 16.51 -2.41 2.41
CA GLU A 34 16.93 -2.41 3.82
C GLU A 34 15.79 -2.72 4.81
N HIS A 35 14.52 -2.64 4.35
CA HIS A 35 13.33 -2.93 5.15
C HIS A 35 12.73 -4.31 4.84
N GLY A 36 13.40 -5.12 3.99
CA GLY A 36 13.01 -6.48 3.64
C GLY A 36 12.37 -6.62 2.25
N ASP A 37 11.73 -7.75 2.04
CA ASP A 37 11.21 -8.14 0.73
C ASP A 37 10.00 -7.32 0.29
N LEU A 38 9.92 -7.08 -1.02
CA LEU A 38 8.74 -6.60 -1.72
C LEU A 38 8.37 -7.57 -2.83
N THR A 39 7.12 -7.99 -2.86
CA THR A 39 6.62 -8.88 -3.92
C THR A 39 5.31 -8.30 -4.46
N VAL A 40 5.19 -8.25 -5.79
CA VAL A 40 3.93 -7.91 -6.46
C VAL A 40 3.39 -9.15 -7.13
N VAL A 41 2.16 -9.51 -6.77
CA VAL A 41 1.46 -10.68 -7.28
C VAL A 41 0.28 -10.25 -8.13
N GLN A 42 0.18 -10.79 -9.34
CA GLN A 42 -0.95 -10.61 -10.25
C GLN A 42 -1.87 -11.80 -10.14
N GLU A 43 -3.11 -11.54 -9.80
CA GLU A 43 -4.23 -12.48 -9.93
C GLU A 43 -5.12 -12.06 -11.11
N ALA A 44 -6.09 -12.89 -11.50
CA ALA A 44 -6.94 -12.61 -12.68
C ALA A 44 -7.59 -11.20 -12.63
N THR A 45 -8.05 -10.76 -11.47
CA THR A 45 -8.81 -9.52 -11.31
C THR A 45 -8.14 -8.49 -10.40
N SER A 46 -7.02 -8.82 -9.77
CA SER A 46 -6.38 -7.96 -8.80
C SER A 46 -4.86 -8.05 -8.85
N ARG A 47 -4.21 -7.02 -8.36
CA ARG A 47 -2.76 -6.96 -8.16
C ARG A 47 -2.47 -6.57 -6.72
N THR A 48 -1.61 -7.35 -6.05
CA THR A 48 -1.36 -7.20 -4.61
C THR A 48 0.12 -7.01 -4.31
N LEU A 49 0.41 -6.06 -3.43
CA LEU A 49 1.73 -5.82 -2.86
C LEU A 49 1.85 -6.56 -1.53
N HIS A 50 2.98 -7.25 -1.34
CA HIS A 50 3.33 -7.99 -0.13
C HIS A 50 4.71 -7.57 0.39
N PHE A 51 4.89 -7.64 1.70
CA PHE A 51 6.16 -7.37 2.39
C PHE A 51 6.63 -8.64 3.11
N GLY A 52 7.34 -9.53 2.40
CA GLY A 52 7.96 -10.74 2.94
C GLY A 52 6.99 -11.75 3.56
N SER A 53 5.68 -11.62 3.33
CA SER A 53 4.65 -12.52 3.84
C SER A 53 3.44 -12.54 2.92
N THR A 54 2.49 -13.44 3.15
CA THR A 54 1.22 -13.49 2.40
C THR A 54 0.22 -12.40 2.80
N ALA A 55 0.51 -11.60 3.84
CA ALA A 55 -0.32 -10.47 4.23
C ALA A 55 -0.37 -9.42 3.11
N ARG A 56 -1.58 -8.98 2.77
CA ARG A 56 -1.80 -7.99 1.71
C ARG A 56 -1.57 -6.58 2.25
N GLN A 57 -0.53 -5.91 1.76
CA GLN A 57 -0.23 -4.53 2.13
C GLN A 57 -1.03 -3.53 1.33
N SER A 58 -1.25 -3.83 0.05
CA SER A 58 -2.09 -3.04 -0.83
C SER A 58 -2.63 -3.92 -1.94
N THR A 59 -3.87 -3.70 -2.35
CA THR A 59 -4.48 -4.42 -3.47
C THR A 59 -5.19 -3.45 -4.39
N MET A 60 -4.96 -3.58 -5.69
CA MET A 60 -5.60 -2.83 -6.76
C MET A 60 -6.49 -3.77 -7.58
N LEU A 61 -7.70 -3.36 -7.88
CA LEU A 61 -8.55 -4.06 -8.83
C LEU A 61 -8.15 -3.66 -10.25
N MET A 62 -8.00 -4.64 -11.14
CA MET A 62 -7.56 -4.37 -12.51
C MET A 62 -8.61 -3.63 -13.34
N ALA A 63 -9.90 -3.90 -13.08
CA ALA A 63 -11.01 -3.23 -13.77
C ALA A 63 -11.25 -1.78 -13.31
N ASP A 64 -10.85 -1.46 -12.07
CA ASP A 64 -10.99 -0.12 -11.49
C ASP A 64 -9.86 0.15 -10.49
N PRO A 65 -8.74 0.73 -10.92
CA PRO A 65 -7.59 1.03 -10.07
C PRO A 65 -7.85 2.04 -8.96
N THR A 66 -8.93 2.80 -9.01
CA THR A 66 -9.29 3.82 -8.03
C THR A 66 -10.15 3.26 -6.90
N ARG A 67 -10.80 2.11 -7.12
CA ARG A 67 -11.66 1.47 -6.14
C ARG A 67 -10.86 0.87 -4.99
N LEU A 68 -11.31 1.10 -3.75
CA LEU A 68 -10.69 0.55 -2.55
C LEU A 68 -11.04 -0.93 -2.38
N ALA A 69 -10.07 -1.81 -2.65
CA ALA A 69 -10.24 -3.26 -2.60
C ALA A 69 -10.27 -3.79 -1.16
N LEU A 70 -9.41 -3.28 -0.27
CA LEU A 70 -9.27 -3.75 1.10
C LEU A 70 -10.26 -3.03 2.03
N SER A 71 -10.88 -3.78 2.95
CA SER A 71 -11.91 -3.25 3.84
C SER A 71 -11.41 -2.12 4.74
N TYR A 72 -10.18 -2.24 5.25
CA TYR A 72 -9.63 -1.21 6.12
C TYR A 72 -9.50 0.16 5.41
N THR A 73 -9.14 0.18 4.12
CA THR A 73 -9.05 1.44 3.36
C THR A 73 -10.42 2.10 3.19
N ARG A 74 -11.47 1.29 3.03
CA ARG A 74 -12.86 1.80 3.01
C ARG A 74 -13.27 2.38 4.36
N CYS A 75 -12.88 1.74 5.46
CA CYS A 75 -13.12 2.30 6.79
C CYS A 75 -12.38 3.63 7.00
N MET A 76 -11.13 3.75 6.53
CA MET A 76 -10.37 5.00 6.63
C MET A 76 -11.06 6.16 5.94
N VAL A 77 -11.56 5.97 4.72
CA VAL A 77 -12.26 7.04 3.98
C VAL A 77 -13.68 7.29 4.50
N GLY A 78 -14.24 6.39 5.31
CA GLY A 78 -15.56 6.57 5.94
C GLY A 78 -15.64 7.85 6.77
N GLY A 79 -14.54 8.31 7.35
CA GLY A 79 -14.46 9.58 8.07
C GLY A 79 -14.75 10.82 7.19
N LEU A 80 -14.53 10.73 5.89
CA LEU A 80 -14.83 11.81 4.94
C LEU A 80 -16.34 12.08 4.80
N LEU A 81 -17.18 11.11 5.16
CA LEU A 81 -18.63 11.28 5.15
C LEU A 81 -19.14 12.26 6.24
N LEU A 82 -18.30 12.50 7.25
CA LEU A 82 -18.64 13.35 8.40
C LEU A 82 -18.00 14.75 8.31
N ALA A 83 -17.32 15.05 7.23
CA ALA A 83 -16.59 16.30 7.03
C ALA A 83 -16.87 16.88 5.63
N PRO A 84 -16.68 18.20 5.44
CA PRO A 84 -16.69 18.80 4.11
C PRO A 84 -15.65 18.13 3.18
N PRO A 85 -15.84 18.17 1.85
CA PRO A 85 -14.86 17.66 0.90
C PRO A 85 -13.46 18.22 1.18
N PRO A 86 -12.42 17.37 1.25
CA PRO A 86 -11.09 17.82 1.60
C PRO A 86 -10.48 18.65 0.46
N ARG A 87 -9.83 19.76 0.80
CA ARG A 87 -9.01 20.57 -0.12
C ARG A 87 -7.54 20.16 -0.12
N SER A 88 -7.12 19.51 0.95
CA SER A 88 -5.77 18.94 1.08
C SER A 88 -5.81 17.67 1.93
N ALA A 89 -4.95 16.72 1.60
CA ALA A 89 -4.79 15.48 2.33
C ALA A 89 -3.30 15.12 2.48
N LEU A 90 -2.93 14.66 3.66
CA LEU A 90 -1.61 14.07 3.92
C LEU A 90 -1.79 12.57 4.14
N VAL A 91 -1.12 11.75 3.33
CA VAL A 91 -1.13 10.29 3.43
C VAL A 91 0.21 9.81 3.96
N LEU A 92 0.22 9.20 5.14
CA LEU A 92 1.41 8.61 5.74
C LEU A 92 1.48 7.11 5.41
N GLY A 93 2.46 6.74 4.60
CA GLY A 93 2.57 5.41 4.00
C GLY A 93 1.78 5.31 2.69
N LEU A 94 2.45 4.88 1.62
CA LEU A 94 1.89 4.87 0.27
C LEU A 94 1.31 3.49 -0.11
N GLY A 95 2.09 2.44 0.13
CA GLY A 95 1.78 1.11 -0.40
C GLY A 95 1.63 1.13 -1.91
N GLY A 96 0.53 0.58 -2.44
CA GLY A 96 0.17 0.66 -3.87
C GLY A 96 -0.60 1.94 -4.25
N GLY A 97 -0.64 2.94 -3.38
CA GLY A 97 -1.30 4.22 -3.67
C GLY A 97 -2.83 4.17 -3.69
N SER A 98 -3.45 3.23 -2.98
CA SER A 98 -4.92 3.07 -3.00
C SER A 98 -5.65 4.31 -2.51
N LEU A 99 -5.23 4.89 -1.38
CA LEU A 99 -5.85 6.10 -0.83
C LEU A 99 -5.62 7.34 -1.71
N PRO A 100 -4.40 7.67 -2.14
CA PRO A 100 -4.18 8.79 -3.06
C PRO A 100 -5.03 8.68 -4.34
N LYS A 101 -5.06 7.52 -5.00
CA LYS A 101 -5.87 7.33 -6.21
C LYS A 101 -7.36 7.52 -5.96
N PHE A 102 -7.87 6.97 -4.86
CA PHE A 102 -9.27 7.16 -4.46
C PHE A 102 -9.61 8.65 -4.24
N ILE A 103 -8.75 9.36 -3.48
CA ILE A 103 -8.99 10.77 -3.16
C ILE A 103 -8.92 11.62 -4.44
N LEU A 104 -7.91 11.43 -5.30
CA LEU A 104 -7.80 12.15 -6.58
C LEU A 104 -8.99 11.91 -7.49
N HIS A 105 -9.53 10.69 -7.51
CA HIS A 105 -10.69 10.35 -8.34
C HIS A 105 -11.98 11.03 -7.85
N HIS A 106 -12.21 11.04 -6.54
CA HIS A 106 -13.46 11.54 -5.96
C HIS A 106 -13.41 13.03 -5.56
N PHE A 107 -12.22 13.58 -5.37
CA PHE A 107 -11.98 14.96 -4.95
C PHE A 107 -10.88 15.58 -5.82
N ALA A 108 -11.19 15.85 -7.09
CA ALA A 108 -10.21 16.26 -8.10
C ALA A 108 -9.44 17.55 -7.74
N GLU A 109 -10.03 18.43 -6.92
CA GLU A 109 -9.38 19.66 -6.44
C GLU A 109 -8.57 19.46 -5.16
N CYS A 110 -8.56 18.26 -4.59
CA CYS A 110 -7.81 17.98 -3.38
C CYS A 110 -6.32 17.85 -3.69
N ARG A 111 -5.52 18.70 -3.06
CA ARG A 111 -4.06 18.53 -3.09
C ARG A 111 -3.67 17.38 -2.16
N ILE A 112 -2.87 16.44 -2.68
CA ILE A 112 -2.42 15.29 -1.90
C ILE A 112 -0.91 15.30 -1.76
N ASP A 113 -0.45 15.25 -0.52
CA ASP A 113 0.94 14.97 -0.17
C ASP A 113 1.01 13.55 0.41
N ALA A 114 1.85 12.69 -0.17
CA ALA A 114 2.06 11.32 0.32
C ALA A 114 3.52 11.14 0.77
N VAL A 115 3.70 10.64 1.98
CA VAL A 115 5.03 10.37 2.55
C VAL A 115 5.23 8.88 2.64
N GLU A 116 6.25 8.38 1.94
CA GLU A 116 6.64 6.96 1.95
C GLU A 116 8.12 6.83 2.33
N MET A 117 8.38 5.99 3.32
CA MET A 117 9.73 5.77 3.84
C MET A 117 10.60 4.97 2.87
N ARG A 118 9.99 4.06 2.10
CA ARG A 118 10.68 3.13 1.21
C ARG A 118 10.60 3.64 -0.23
N ALA A 119 11.67 4.22 -0.75
CA ALA A 119 11.72 4.71 -2.14
C ALA A 119 11.33 3.61 -3.15
N ARG A 120 11.65 2.35 -2.84
CA ARG A 120 11.29 1.20 -3.68
C ARG A 120 9.78 0.96 -3.72
N VAL A 121 9.06 1.19 -2.62
CA VAL A 121 7.59 1.10 -2.59
C VAL A 121 6.99 2.17 -3.50
N ALA A 122 7.49 3.40 -3.48
CA ALA A 122 7.02 4.46 -4.36
C ALA A 122 7.25 4.12 -5.85
N ALA A 123 8.43 3.57 -6.18
CA ALA A 123 8.74 3.12 -7.54
C ALA A 123 7.81 1.98 -8.01
N VAL A 124 7.56 1.01 -7.13
CA VAL A 124 6.65 -0.12 -7.38
C VAL A 124 5.20 0.37 -7.54
N ALA A 125 4.76 1.33 -6.73
CA ALA A 125 3.42 1.91 -6.83
C ALA A 125 3.18 2.57 -8.21
N ARG A 126 4.13 3.37 -8.69
CA ARG A 126 4.04 3.98 -10.05
C ARG A 126 4.04 2.92 -11.14
N ARG A 127 4.96 1.96 -11.07
CA ARG A 127 5.15 0.99 -12.14
C ARG A 127 4.04 -0.05 -12.24
N TYR A 128 3.51 -0.49 -11.10
CA TYR A 128 2.60 -1.65 -11.06
C TYR A 128 1.19 -1.34 -10.57
N PHE A 129 0.94 -0.22 -9.92
CA PHE A 129 -0.34 0.09 -9.28
C PHE A 129 -1.04 1.32 -9.85
N ALA A 130 -0.66 1.75 -11.05
CA ALA A 130 -1.28 2.90 -11.71
C ALA A 130 -1.32 4.17 -10.81
N LEU A 131 -0.29 4.38 -9.99
CA LEU A 131 -0.14 5.62 -9.26
C LEU A 131 0.27 6.71 -10.24
N PRO A 132 -0.45 7.84 -10.33
CA PRO A 132 -0.05 8.97 -11.18
C PRO A 132 1.28 9.59 -10.69
N GLU A 133 1.95 10.32 -11.59
CA GLU A 133 3.19 11.04 -11.31
C GLU A 133 2.94 12.26 -10.42
#